data_0720ec9812f5c9cbaa924a02dac929bf
#
_entry.id   0720ec9812f5c9cbaa924a02dac929bf
#
_cell.length_a   1.000
_cell.length_b   1.000
_cell.length_c   1.000
_cell.angle_alpha   90.00
_cell.angle_beta   90.00
_cell.angle_gamma   90.00
#
_symmetry.space_group_name_H-M   'P 1'
#
loop_
_entity.id
_entity.type
_entity.pdbx_description
1 polymer ?
#
loop_
_entity_poly.entity_id
_entity_poly.type
_entity_poly.pdbx_seq_one_letter_code
_entity_poly.pdbx_strand_id
1 'polypeptide(L)'
;MLCPAARLTVAALAAVSMLPASTAVAAPNPNPLLSQVLAAPPSTGYVELASHTPGILEGPFDAGTYASIGGIDMQSTINTLAKDGFIGGFGRAWVQQSPSRVMVEIVVAFTGGSGAKQWLQQSQLADLTDPTFQHAITVDGIETYYGARMSDTSSYFADAFLFVKGNDGFLVSTISGFDDLGDSAAAQTRVQYRHAPAYTIPPSGWPGAKASRFTIANAAALAPRVTAWLVAGAALWWLALVGVRRFRRRRSARAFQDSSGL
;
A
#
# COMPACT_ATOMS: atom_id res chain seq x y z
N MET A 1 -38.54 -46.74 -51.71
CA MET A 1 -37.49 -45.78 -52.12
C MET A 1 -37.05 -45.07 -50.85
N LEU A 2 -35.89 -45.46 -50.32
CA LEU A 2 -35.31 -44.96 -49.08
C LEU A 2 -34.23 -43.91 -49.42
N CYS A 3 -34.41 -42.68 -48.85
CA CYS A 3 -33.35 -41.67 -48.85
C CYS A 3 -32.48 -41.81 -47.58
N PRO A 4 -31.13 -41.80 -47.69
CA PRO A 4 -30.28 -41.83 -46.53
C PRO A 4 -30.03 -40.40 -45.99
N ALA A 5 -30.26 -40.24 -44.68
CA ALA A 5 -29.94 -39.05 -43.94
C ALA A 5 -28.44 -38.88 -43.69
N ALA A 6 -27.88 -37.80 -44.16
CA ALA A 6 -26.50 -37.39 -43.85
C ALA A 6 -26.38 -36.89 -42.42
N ARG A 7 -25.56 -37.56 -41.59
CA ARG A 7 -25.21 -37.10 -40.25
C ARG A 7 -24.03 -36.13 -40.34
N LEU A 8 -24.26 -34.83 -40.09
CA LEU A 8 -23.24 -33.84 -39.88
C LEU A 8 -22.74 -33.93 -38.43
N THR A 9 -21.57 -34.42 -38.22
CA THR A 9 -20.85 -34.37 -36.90
C THR A 9 -20.17 -33.01 -36.77
N VAL A 10 -20.71 -32.16 -35.92
CA VAL A 10 -20.05 -30.90 -35.56
C VAL A 10 -19.04 -31.20 -34.45
N ALA A 11 -17.76 -31.13 -34.76
CA ALA A 11 -16.67 -31.20 -33.80
C ALA A 11 -16.54 -29.83 -33.13
N ALA A 12 -17.00 -29.68 -31.89
CA ALA A 12 -16.76 -28.49 -31.09
C ALA A 12 -15.33 -28.50 -30.57
N LEU A 13 -14.46 -27.63 -31.13
CA LEU A 13 -13.14 -27.35 -30.61
C LEU A 13 -13.32 -26.49 -29.33
N ALA A 14 -13.16 -27.10 -28.16
CA ALA A 14 -13.07 -26.37 -26.89
C ALA A 14 -11.66 -25.74 -26.80
N ALA A 15 -11.56 -24.44 -27.14
CA ALA A 15 -10.39 -23.63 -26.84
C ALA A 15 -10.33 -23.35 -25.32
N VAL A 16 -9.52 -24.13 -24.61
CA VAL A 16 -9.18 -23.87 -23.21
C VAL A 16 -8.28 -22.63 -23.19
N SER A 17 -8.85 -21.47 -22.93
CA SER A 17 -8.12 -20.23 -22.65
C SER A 17 -7.43 -20.38 -21.31
N MET A 18 -6.14 -20.75 -21.33
CA MET A 18 -5.26 -20.64 -20.15
C MET A 18 -5.05 -19.15 -19.85
N LEU A 19 -5.87 -18.58 -18.97
CA LEU A 19 -5.59 -17.30 -18.36
C LEU A 19 -4.32 -17.44 -17.52
N PRO A 20 -3.31 -16.58 -17.71
CA PRO A 20 -2.14 -16.59 -16.85
C PRO A 20 -2.62 -16.35 -15.40
N ALA A 21 -2.30 -17.29 -14.51
CA ALA A 21 -2.52 -17.11 -13.09
C ALA A 21 -1.73 -15.87 -12.66
N SER A 22 -2.43 -14.77 -12.30
CA SER A 22 -1.80 -13.62 -11.70
C SER A 22 -1.21 -14.09 -10.37
N THR A 23 0.12 -14.18 -10.30
CA THR A 23 0.82 -14.38 -9.04
C THR A 23 0.49 -13.20 -8.14
N ALA A 24 -0.36 -13.40 -7.15
CA ALA A 24 -0.60 -12.42 -6.11
C ALA A 24 0.75 -12.13 -5.43
N VAL A 25 1.27 -10.93 -5.66
CA VAL A 25 2.45 -10.46 -4.93
C VAL A 25 2.00 -10.28 -3.49
N ALA A 26 2.63 -10.98 -2.55
CA ALA A 26 2.36 -10.82 -1.13
C ALA A 26 2.51 -9.35 -0.73
N ALA A 27 1.60 -8.84 0.10
CA ALA A 27 1.70 -7.48 0.61
C ALA A 27 3.03 -7.33 1.38
N PRO A 28 3.75 -6.21 1.21
CA PRO A 28 4.98 -5.97 1.94
C PRO A 28 4.72 -5.90 3.44
N ASN A 29 5.59 -6.50 4.23
CA ASN A 29 5.52 -6.40 5.69
C ASN A 29 6.07 -5.04 6.15
N PRO A 30 5.40 -4.37 7.12
CA PRO A 30 5.89 -3.15 7.74
C PRO A 30 7.25 -3.36 8.41
N ASN A 31 8.18 -2.41 8.19
CA ASN A 31 9.46 -2.36 8.89
C ASN A 31 9.80 -0.88 9.19
N PRO A 32 9.87 -0.44 10.46
CA PRO A 32 9.77 -1.26 11.68
C PRO A 32 8.39 -1.90 11.90
N LEU A 33 8.31 -2.88 12.81
CA LEU A 33 7.03 -3.50 13.22
C LEU A 33 6.08 -2.42 13.78
N LEU A 34 4.77 -2.55 13.53
CA LEU A 34 3.78 -1.55 13.96
C LEU A 34 3.76 -1.37 15.48
N SER A 35 4.05 -2.41 16.26
CA SER A 35 4.18 -2.32 17.72
C SER A 35 5.34 -1.42 18.20
N GLN A 36 6.30 -1.12 17.34
CA GLN A 36 7.49 -0.34 17.66
C GLN A 36 7.35 1.15 17.27
N VAL A 37 6.30 1.50 16.51
CA VAL A 37 6.12 2.86 16.01
C VAL A 37 5.21 3.72 16.88
N LEU A 38 4.58 3.14 17.92
CA LEU A 38 3.79 3.87 18.91
C LEU A 38 4.66 4.36 20.06
N ALA A 39 4.52 5.63 20.41
CA ALA A 39 5.23 6.24 21.50
C ALA A 39 4.59 5.91 22.87
N ALA A 40 5.39 5.90 23.93
CA ALA A 40 4.83 5.90 25.27
C ALA A 40 4.23 7.27 25.62
N PRO A 41 3.23 7.34 26.54
CA PRO A 41 2.67 8.61 26.99
C PRO A 41 3.73 9.56 27.55
N PRO A 42 3.57 10.88 27.39
CA PRO A 42 4.59 11.87 27.75
C PRO A 42 4.72 12.10 29.26
N SER A 43 3.76 11.66 30.05
CA SER A 43 3.73 11.91 31.50
C SER A 43 3.80 10.65 32.32
N THR A 44 4.41 10.78 33.51
CA THR A 44 4.35 9.74 34.56
C THR A 44 2.92 9.61 35.08
N GLY A 45 2.50 8.39 35.43
CA GLY A 45 1.16 8.12 35.97
C GLY A 45 0.22 7.44 35.00
N TYR A 46 0.58 7.32 33.73
CA TYR A 46 -0.09 6.41 32.81
C TYR A 46 0.41 4.98 32.99
N VAL A 47 -0.51 4.04 33.09
CA VAL A 47 -0.25 2.61 33.17
C VAL A 47 -0.84 1.96 31.93
N GLU A 48 -0.05 1.20 31.17
CA GLU A 48 -0.52 0.50 29.99
C GLU A 48 -1.56 -0.55 30.38
N LEU A 49 -2.66 -0.61 29.67
CA LEU A 49 -3.68 -1.64 29.85
C LEU A 49 -3.13 -2.97 29.34
N ALA A 50 -3.16 -3.98 30.20
CA ALA A 50 -2.61 -5.30 29.90
C ALA A 50 -3.64 -6.28 29.35
N SER A 51 -4.91 -5.86 29.21
CA SER A 51 -6.02 -6.73 28.83
C SER A 51 -6.95 -6.05 27.85
N HIS A 52 -7.58 -6.86 26.99
CA HIS A 52 -8.57 -6.41 26.03
C HIS A 52 -9.71 -5.66 26.72
N THR A 53 -9.76 -4.35 26.49
CA THR A 53 -10.86 -3.51 26.93
C THR A 53 -11.89 -3.45 25.79
N PRO A 54 -13.16 -3.82 26.02
CA PRO A 54 -14.19 -3.74 24.99
C PRO A 54 -14.27 -2.33 24.39
N GLY A 55 -14.27 -2.24 23.05
CA GLY A 55 -14.34 -0.97 22.34
C GLY A 55 -12.98 -0.26 22.14
N ILE A 56 -11.86 -0.85 22.61
CA ILE A 56 -10.51 -0.31 22.39
C ILE A 56 -9.69 -1.30 21.54
N LEU A 57 -9.00 -0.79 20.53
CA LEU A 57 -8.05 -1.58 19.73
C LEU A 57 -6.73 -1.71 20.51
N GLU A 58 -6.44 -2.90 21.01
CA GLU A 58 -5.21 -3.23 21.71
C GLU A 58 -4.49 -4.39 21.01
N GLY A 59 -3.17 -4.28 20.86
CA GLY A 59 -2.36 -5.26 20.13
C GLY A 59 -2.54 -5.19 18.62
N PRO A 60 -2.09 -6.24 17.89
CA PRO A 60 -2.24 -6.30 16.44
C PRO A 60 -3.70 -6.54 16.06
N PHE A 61 -4.16 -5.89 14.99
CA PHE A 61 -5.53 -6.05 14.47
C PHE A 61 -5.56 -6.06 12.94
N ASP A 62 -6.57 -6.74 12.41
CA ASP A 62 -6.93 -6.78 11.01
C ASP A 62 -8.10 -5.85 10.67
N ALA A 63 -8.50 -5.82 9.40
CA ALA A 63 -9.62 -4.99 8.93
C ALA A 63 -10.97 -5.38 9.57
N GLY A 64 -11.18 -6.66 9.88
CA GLY A 64 -12.39 -7.15 10.55
C GLY A 64 -12.48 -6.64 11.97
N THR A 65 -11.40 -6.75 12.73
CA THR A 65 -11.29 -6.25 14.10
C THR A 65 -11.47 -4.72 14.13
N TYR A 66 -10.81 -3.98 13.22
CA TYR A 66 -11.00 -2.54 13.08
C TYR A 66 -12.46 -2.17 12.84
N ALA A 67 -13.10 -2.82 11.86
CA ALA A 67 -14.49 -2.55 11.49
C ALA A 67 -15.49 -2.87 12.61
N SER A 68 -15.19 -3.85 13.46
CA SER A 68 -16.08 -4.26 14.57
C SER A 68 -16.24 -3.17 15.64
N ILE A 69 -15.27 -2.26 15.78
CA ILE A 69 -15.31 -1.16 16.76
C ILE A 69 -16.11 0.04 16.23
N GLY A 70 -16.06 0.30 14.92
CA GLY A 70 -16.75 1.44 14.29
C GLY A 70 -18.27 1.29 14.16
N GLY A 71 -18.85 0.12 14.36
CA GLY A 71 -20.26 -0.16 14.65
C GLY A 71 -21.29 0.04 13.52
N ILE A 72 -20.99 0.64 12.37
CA ILE A 72 -22.05 1.11 11.45
C ILE A 72 -22.24 0.15 10.26
N ASP A 73 -21.25 -0.14 9.47
CA ASP A 73 -21.33 -1.13 8.37
C ASP A 73 -19.99 -1.83 8.26
N MET A 74 -19.87 -2.90 9.01
CA MET A 74 -18.63 -3.67 9.09
C MET A 74 -18.14 -4.09 7.69
N GLN A 75 -19.04 -4.58 6.82
CA GLN A 75 -18.64 -5.06 5.51
C GLN A 75 -18.18 -3.93 4.59
N SER A 76 -18.86 -2.79 4.63
CA SER A 76 -18.46 -1.59 3.87
C SER A 76 -17.11 -1.07 4.34
N THR A 77 -16.88 -1.03 5.65
CA THR A 77 -15.59 -0.63 6.23
C THR A 77 -14.46 -1.57 5.79
N ILE A 78 -14.65 -2.89 5.86
CA ILE A 78 -13.67 -3.89 5.40
C ILE A 78 -13.36 -3.70 3.91
N ASN A 79 -14.37 -3.54 3.07
CA ASN A 79 -14.20 -3.34 1.63
C ASN A 79 -13.44 -2.04 1.32
N THR A 80 -13.72 -0.98 2.06
CA THR A 80 -13.06 0.31 1.93
C THR A 80 -11.59 0.21 2.32
N LEU A 81 -11.28 -0.39 3.46
CA LEU A 81 -9.91 -0.63 3.91
C LEU A 81 -9.13 -1.49 2.91
N ALA A 82 -9.75 -2.54 2.37
CA ALA A 82 -9.13 -3.39 1.35
C ALA A 82 -8.83 -2.61 0.06
N LYS A 83 -9.76 -1.75 -0.39
CA LYS A 83 -9.56 -0.87 -1.55
C LYS A 83 -8.42 0.13 -1.33
N ASP A 84 -8.28 0.65 -0.13
CA ASP A 84 -7.23 1.59 0.24
C ASP A 84 -5.87 0.91 0.48
N GLY A 85 -5.86 -0.43 0.43
CA GLY A 85 -4.64 -1.22 0.56
C GLY A 85 -4.19 -1.39 2.01
N PHE A 86 -5.13 -1.47 2.96
CA PHE A 86 -4.86 -1.75 4.36
C PHE A 86 -4.11 -3.09 4.52
N ILE A 87 -3.07 -3.09 5.35
CA ILE A 87 -2.22 -4.26 5.62
C ILE A 87 -2.49 -4.81 7.02
N GLY A 88 -2.64 -3.92 7.99
CA GLY A 88 -2.84 -4.25 9.38
C GLY A 88 -2.71 -3.02 10.26
N GLY A 89 -3.00 -3.18 11.53
CA GLY A 89 -2.82 -2.12 12.51
C GLY A 89 -2.31 -2.65 13.84
N PHE A 90 -1.97 -1.73 14.72
CA PHE A 90 -1.58 -2.01 16.10
C PHE A 90 -2.08 -0.89 17.00
N GLY A 91 -2.61 -1.24 18.17
CA GLY A 91 -3.10 -0.28 19.13
C GLY A 91 -2.52 -0.50 20.52
N ARG A 92 -2.45 0.58 21.28
CA ARG A 92 -2.13 0.60 22.71
C ARG A 92 -3.07 1.54 23.44
N ALA A 93 -3.33 1.22 24.70
CA ALA A 93 -4.09 2.06 25.57
C ALA A 93 -3.43 2.16 26.95
N TRP A 94 -3.59 3.31 27.57
CA TRP A 94 -3.08 3.59 28.92
C TRP A 94 -4.16 4.25 29.74
N VAL A 95 -4.16 3.97 31.03
CA VAL A 95 -5.04 4.61 32.01
C VAL A 95 -4.23 5.47 32.97
N GLN A 96 -4.70 6.66 33.23
CA GLN A 96 -4.25 7.53 34.30
C GLN A 96 -5.36 7.61 35.35
N GLN A 97 -5.04 7.41 36.63
CA GLN A 97 -6.06 7.39 37.67
C GLN A 97 -6.36 8.77 38.26
N SER A 98 -5.39 9.68 38.22
CA SER A 98 -5.56 11.04 38.74
C SER A 98 -4.84 12.06 37.82
N PRO A 99 -5.59 12.85 37.05
CA PRO A 99 -7.03 12.74 36.77
C PRO A 99 -7.37 11.43 36.05
N SER A 100 -8.63 10.97 36.17
CA SER A 100 -9.09 9.73 35.52
C SER A 100 -9.20 9.91 34.02
N ARG A 101 -8.25 9.38 33.27
CA ARG A 101 -8.18 9.50 31.80
C ARG A 101 -7.73 8.20 31.17
N VAL A 102 -8.19 7.97 29.95
CA VAL A 102 -7.69 6.91 29.07
C VAL A 102 -7.03 7.57 27.87
N MET A 103 -5.83 7.11 27.53
CA MET A 103 -5.12 7.49 26.30
C MET A 103 -5.08 6.28 25.36
N VAL A 104 -5.45 6.48 24.12
CA VAL A 104 -5.43 5.45 23.08
C VAL A 104 -4.55 5.91 21.93
N GLU A 105 -3.65 5.05 21.49
CA GLU A 105 -2.88 5.25 20.29
C GLU A 105 -3.04 4.07 19.34
N ILE A 106 -3.25 4.37 18.07
CA ILE A 106 -3.43 3.38 17.02
C ILE A 106 -2.55 3.76 15.83
N VAL A 107 -1.93 2.78 15.21
CA VAL A 107 -1.33 2.89 13.89
C VAL A 107 -2.06 1.95 12.94
N VAL A 108 -2.35 2.43 11.74
CA VAL A 108 -2.89 1.66 10.61
C VAL A 108 -1.92 1.77 9.44
N ALA A 109 -1.48 0.65 8.88
CA ALA A 109 -0.53 0.61 7.78
C ALA A 109 -1.23 0.25 6.48
N PHE A 110 -0.82 0.92 5.41
CA PHE A 110 -1.33 0.72 4.05
C PHE A 110 -0.19 0.36 3.11
N THR A 111 -0.52 -0.23 1.96
CA THR A 111 0.47 -0.51 0.91
C THR A 111 1.12 0.74 0.32
N GLY A 112 0.56 1.94 0.56
CA GLY A 112 1.11 3.21 0.10
C GLY A 112 0.44 4.44 0.72
N GLY A 113 1.06 5.60 0.59
CA GLY A 113 0.63 6.84 1.22
C GLY A 113 -0.74 7.37 0.75
N SER A 114 -1.24 6.95 -0.41
CA SER A 114 -2.60 7.29 -0.86
C SER A 114 -3.66 6.65 0.02
N GLY A 115 -3.49 5.39 0.41
CA GLY A 115 -4.42 4.69 1.30
C GLY A 115 -4.51 5.34 2.68
N ALA A 116 -3.36 5.69 3.27
CA ALA A 116 -3.33 6.41 4.55
C ALA A 116 -4.06 7.77 4.50
N LYS A 117 -3.91 8.52 3.38
CA LYS A 117 -4.64 9.79 3.20
C LYS A 117 -6.13 9.59 3.01
N GLN A 118 -6.55 8.56 2.29
CA GLN A 118 -7.98 8.24 2.12
C GLN A 118 -8.60 7.82 3.46
N TRP A 119 -7.90 7.01 4.25
CA TRP A 119 -8.33 6.67 5.61
C TRP A 119 -8.53 7.91 6.48
N LEU A 120 -7.58 8.88 6.47
CA LEU A 120 -7.72 10.13 7.21
C LEU A 120 -8.96 10.92 6.78
N GLN A 121 -9.19 11.07 5.48
CA GLN A 121 -10.34 11.80 4.93
C GLN A 121 -11.67 11.12 5.29
N GLN A 122 -11.74 9.80 5.22
CA GLN A 122 -12.95 9.04 5.58
C GLN A 122 -13.23 9.13 7.06
N SER A 123 -12.21 9.05 7.93
CA SER A 123 -12.35 9.22 9.37
C SER A 123 -12.88 10.63 9.69
N GLN A 124 -12.33 11.67 9.06
CA GLN A 124 -12.83 13.03 9.19
C GLN A 124 -14.31 13.17 8.79
N LEU A 125 -14.70 12.58 7.65
CA LEU A 125 -16.09 12.64 7.20
C LEU A 125 -17.04 11.88 8.14
N ALA A 126 -16.59 10.75 8.70
CA ALA A 126 -17.36 10.00 9.68
C ALA A 126 -17.58 10.81 10.95
N ASP A 127 -16.52 11.41 11.50
CA ASP A 127 -16.62 12.23 12.71
C ASP A 127 -17.53 13.45 12.54
N LEU A 128 -17.45 14.14 11.39
CA LEU A 128 -18.30 15.30 11.08
C LEU A 128 -19.80 14.96 11.02
N THR A 129 -20.15 13.70 10.83
CA THR A 129 -21.54 13.22 10.82
C THR A 129 -21.95 12.56 12.14
N ASP A 130 -20.99 12.36 13.06
CA ASP A 130 -21.25 11.77 14.37
C ASP A 130 -21.98 12.78 15.28
N PRO A 131 -23.09 12.40 15.95
CA PRO A 131 -23.82 13.31 16.84
C PRO A 131 -23.01 13.76 18.05
N THR A 132 -21.93 13.07 18.41
CA THR A 132 -21.03 13.46 19.51
C THR A 132 -19.97 14.48 19.09
N PHE A 133 -19.80 14.75 17.79
CA PHE A 133 -18.87 15.76 17.30
C PHE A 133 -19.24 17.16 17.79
N GLN A 134 -18.30 17.84 18.44
CA GLN A 134 -18.50 19.19 18.95
C GLN A 134 -17.86 20.25 18.05
N HIS A 135 -16.57 20.13 17.83
CA HIS A 135 -15.80 21.04 16.99
C HIS A 135 -14.43 20.45 16.60
N ALA A 136 -13.87 20.99 15.54
CA ALA A 136 -12.48 20.68 15.16
C ALA A 136 -11.49 21.33 16.14
N ILE A 137 -10.41 20.62 16.43
CA ILE A 137 -9.29 21.09 17.25
C ILE A 137 -7.99 21.04 16.46
N THR A 138 -6.98 21.79 16.89
CA THR A 138 -5.74 21.97 16.16
C THR A 138 -4.52 21.52 16.96
N VAL A 139 -3.49 21.07 16.23
CA VAL A 139 -2.16 20.77 16.78
C VAL A 139 -1.09 21.35 15.87
N ASP A 140 -0.11 22.06 16.47
CA ASP A 140 0.96 22.69 15.72
C ASP A 140 2.07 21.69 15.32
N GLY A 141 2.75 21.97 14.19
CA GLY A 141 3.93 21.23 13.74
C GLY A 141 3.62 19.93 12.99
N ILE A 142 2.37 19.69 12.60
CA ILE A 142 1.93 18.53 11.80
C ILE A 142 1.19 19.04 10.56
N GLU A 143 1.67 18.66 9.37
CA GLU A 143 1.13 19.20 8.10
C GLU A 143 -0.16 18.53 7.64
N THR A 144 -0.29 17.22 7.83
CA THR A 144 -1.42 16.42 7.34
C THR A 144 -2.09 15.73 8.52
N TYR A 145 -3.08 16.40 9.08
CA TYR A 145 -3.82 15.90 10.23
C TYR A 145 -5.28 16.35 10.21
N TYR A 146 -6.07 15.73 11.07
CA TYR A 146 -7.40 16.14 11.47
C TYR A 146 -7.52 16.00 12.99
N GLY A 147 -8.17 16.95 13.65
CA GLY A 147 -8.42 16.90 15.09
C GLY A 147 -9.88 17.21 15.41
N ALA A 148 -10.48 16.44 16.34
CA ALA A 148 -11.86 16.56 16.75
C ALA A 148 -12.01 16.49 18.27
N ARG A 149 -12.87 17.37 18.79
CA ARG A 149 -13.48 17.23 20.10
C ARG A 149 -14.79 16.49 19.94
N MET A 150 -14.92 15.39 20.68
CA MET A 150 -16.11 14.57 20.76
C MET A 150 -16.65 14.60 22.19
N SER A 151 -17.95 14.63 22.36
CA SER A 151 -18.57 14.57 23.70
C SER A 151 -20.00 14.05 23.62
N ASP A 152 -20.25 13.03 24.41
CA ASP A 152 -21.56 12.78 24.97
C ASP A 152 -21.56 13.34 26.41
N THR A 153 -22.15 14.51 26.60
CA THR A 153 -22.08 15.26 27.87
C THR A 153 -22.58 14.48 29.09
N SER A 154 -23.23 13.33 28.86
CA SER A 154 -23.69 12.44 29.93
C SER A 154 -22.68 11.34 30.29
N SER A 155 -21.70 11.05 29.41
CA SER A 155 -20.85 9.88 29.51
C SER A 155 -19.36 10.14 29.38
N TYR A 156 -18.94 10.97 28.42
CA TYR A 156 -17.51 11.19 28.17
C TYR A 156 -17.22 12.50 27.40
N PHE A 157 -15.95 12.90 27.50
CA PHE A 157 -15.30 13.87 26.63
C PHE A 157 -14.08 13.21 25.99
N ALA A 158 -13.81 13.45 24.70
CA ALA A 158 -12.65 12.94 24.02
C ALA A 158 -12.06 13.99 23.08
N ASP A 159 -10.73 14.11 23.11
CA ASP A 159 -9.95 14.79 22.09
C ASP A 159 -9.21 13.76 21.27
N ALA A 160 -9.39 13.77 19.97
CA ALA A 160 -8.76 12.86 19.04
C ALA A 160 -8.01 13.62 17.94
N PHE A 161 -6.81 13.16 17.63
CA PHE A 161 -6.03 13.63 16.49
C PHE A 161 -5.65 12.46 15.62
N LEU A 162 -5.92 12.59 14.33
CA LEU A 162 -5.51 11.67 13.31
C LEU A 162 -4.49 12.36 12.41
N PHE A 163 -3.40 11.67 12.07
CA PHE A 163 -2.41 12.19 11.13
C PHE A 163 -1.83 11.10 10.23
N VAL A 164 -1.20 11.52 9.13
CA VAL A 164 -0.56 10.62 8.18
C VAL A 164 0.93 10.90 8.13
N LYS A 165 1.73 9.82 8.15
CA LYS A 165 3.17 9.88 7.93
C LYS A 165 3.60 8.72 7.01
N GLY A 166 3.99 9.05 5.79
CA GLY A 166 4.29 8.04 4.77
C GLY A 166 3.07 7.23 4.35
N ASN A 167 3.14 5.92 4.57
CA ASN A 167 2.07 4.96 4.29
C ASN A 167 1.23 4.62 5.53
N ASP A 168 1.46 5.29 6.64
CA ASP A 168 0.84 4.96 7.92
C ASP A 168 -0.10 6.09 8.37
N GLY A 169 -1.29 5.70 8.85
CA GLY A 169 -2.20 6.56 9.57
C GLY A 169 -2.07 6.34 11.07
N PHE A 170 -2.15 7.41 11.85
CA PHE A 170 -2.05 7.38 13.30
C PHE A 170 -3.28 8.03 13.91
N LEU A 171 -3.79 7.46 14.99
CA LEU A 171 -4.79 8.07 15.87
C LEU A 171 -4.17 8.20 17.27
N VAL A 172 -4.32 9.36 17.85
CA VAL A 172 -4.03 9.63 19.28
C VAL A 172 -5.28 10.24 19.90
N SER A 173 -5.82 9.61 20.93
CA SER A 173 -7.01 10.10 21.62
C SER A 173 -6.83 10.09 23.12
N THR A 174 -7.34 11.12 23.80
CA THR A 174 -7.49 11.14 25.24
C THR A 174 -8.97 11.27 25.59
N ILE A 175 -9.43 10.41 26.49
CA ILE A 175 -10.83 10.27 26.89
C ILE A 175 -10.93 10.45 28.39
N SER A 176 -11.94 11.20 28.86
CA SER A 176 -12.26 11.40 30.29
C SER A 176 -13.77 11.39 30.49
N GLY A 177 -14.21 11.03 31.69
CA GLY A 177 -15.59 11.24 32.13
C GLY A 177 -15.88 12.69 32.49
N PHE A 178 -14.90 13.59 32.47
CA PHE A 178 -15.01 15.01 32.81
C PHE A 178 -14.39 15.87 31.72
N ASP A 179 -14.83 17.13 31.60
CA ASP A 179 -14.25 18.09 30.67
C ASP A 179 -12.92 18.68 31.22
N ASP A 180 -11.95 17.77 31.43
CA ASP A 180 -10.66 18.10 32.04
C ASP A 180 -9.46 17.69 31.16
N LEU A 181 -9.67 17.39 29.86
CA LEU A 181 -8.66 16.83 28.96
C LEU A 181 -7.41 17.73 28.77
N GLY A 182 -7.60 19.06 28.81
CA GLY A 182 -6.51 20.01 28.60
C GLY A 182 -5.85 19.83 27.25
N ASP A 183 -4.50 19.86 27.22
CA ASP A 183 -3.68 19.68 26.00
C ASP A 183 -3.12 18.24 25.85
N SER A 184 -3.65 17.26 26.60
CA SER A 184 -3.04 15.94 26.72
C SER A 184 -2.97 15.19 25.37
N ALA A 185 -4.05 15.19 24.58
CA ALA A 185 -4.09 14.57 23.28
C ALA A 185 -3.14 15.26 22.29
N ALA A 186 -3.17 16.60 22.23
CA ALA A 186 -2.30 17.37 21.34
C ALA A 186 -0.81 17.22 21.72
N ALA A 187 -0.49 17.21 23.02
CA ALA A 187 0.87 16.98 23.50
C ALA A 187 1.39 15.59 23.07
N GLN A 188 0.57 14.54 23.28
CA GLN A 188 0.94 13.19 22.86
C GLN A 188 1.03 13.05 21.34
N THR A 189 0.13 13.71 20.60
CA THR A 189 0.19 13.71 19.12
C THR A 189 1.50 14.28 18.62
N ARG A 190 2.02 15.35 19.22
CA ARG A 190 3.34 15.90 18.88
C ARG A 190 4.47 14.92 19.20
N VAL A 191 4.38 14.18 20.32
CA VAL A 191 5.35 13.13 20.68
C VAL A 191 5.30 12.00 19.67
N GLN A 192 4.10 11.46 19.40
CA GLN A 192 3.87 10.39 18.46
C GLN A 192 4.35 10.76 17.04
N TYR A 193 4.06 11.97 16.57
CA TYR A 193 4.51 12.44 15.25
C TYR A 193 6.04 12.45 15.13
N ARG A 194 6.76 12.87 16.17
CA ARG A 194 8.24 12.85 16.18
C ARG A 194 8.78 11.44 16.25
N HIS A 195 8.14 10.55 17.03
CA HIS A 195 8.55 9.16 17.20
C HIS A 195 8.29 8.32 15.95
N ALA A 196 7.20 8.54 15.26
CA ALA A 196 6.80 7.78 14.08
C ALA A 196 7.87 7.87 12.97
N PRO A 197 8.24 6.75 12.31
CA PRO A 197 9.16 6.75 11.18
C PRO A 197 8.56 7.51 9.99
N ALA A 198 9.37 7.86 9.02
CA ALA A 198 8.89 8.52 7.80
C ALA A 198 7.93 7.62 7.00
N TYR A 199 8.08 6.32 7.12
CA TYR A 199 7.22 5.27 6.54
C TYR A 199 7.58 3.92 7.16
N THR A 200 6.64 2.97 7.17
CA THR A 200 6.91 1.57 7.51
C THR A 200 7.14 0.71 6.27
N ILE A 201 6.64 1.15 5.11
CA ILE A 201 6.92 0.57 3.80
C ILE A 201 7.59 1.63 2.94
N PRO A 202 8.82 1.35 2.42
CA PRO A 202 9.53 2.30 1.58
C PRO A 202 8.72 2.70 0.34
N PRO A 203 8.78 3.97 -0.12
CA PRO A 203 8.05 4.44 -1.30
C PRO A 203 8.30 3.63 -2.58
N SER A 204 9.46 2.96 -2.69
CA SER A 204 9.78 2.06 -3.79
C SER A 204 8.89 0.80 -3.83
N GLY A 205 8.28 0.42 -2.70
CA GLY A 205 7.35 -0.70 -2.56
C GLY A 205 5.88 -0.31 -2.74
N TRP A 206 5.56 0.98 -2.93
CA TRP A 206 4.17 1.44 -3.03
C TRP A 206 3.53 1.07 -4.37
N PRO A 207 2.21 0.81 -4.42
CA PRO A 207 1.50 0.61 -5.67
C PRO A 207 1.70 1.81 -6.61
N GLY A 208 2.05 1.53 -7.87
CA GLY A 208 2.34 2.58 -8.86
C GLY A 208 3.69 3.27 -8.69
N ALA A 209 4.50 2.91 -7.71
CA ALA A 209 5.90 3.29 -7.70
C ALA A 209 6.55 2.81 -9.01
N LYS A 210 7.09 3.75 -9.80
CA LYS A 210 7.86 3.38 -11.00
C LYS A 210 9.00 2.51 -10.50
N ALA A 211 8.96 1.20 -10.83
CA ALA A 211 10.07 0.31 -10.55
C ALA A 211 11.33 1.03 -11.08
N SER A 212 12.28 1.29 -10.20
CA SER A 212 13.55 1.88 -10.61
C SER A 212 14.10 0.95 -11.69
N ARG A 213 14.12 1.40 -12.94
CA ARG A 213 14.57 0.61 -14.10
C ARG A 213 16.04 0.16 -13.97
N PHE A 214 16.70 0.55 -12.89
CA PHE A 214 18.11 0.32 -12.62
C PHE A 214 18.37 -0.33 -11.25
N THR A 215 17.66 -1.41 -10.92
CA THR A 215 18.19 -2.32 -9.90
C THR A 215 19.19 -3.26 -10.59
N ILE A 216 20.33 -3.52 -9.92
CA ILE A 216 21.36 -4.47 -10.40
C ILE A 216 20.76 -5.82 -10.78
N ALA A 217 19.69 -6.26 -10.10
CA ALA A 217 18.92 -7.46 -10.43
C ALA A 217 18.24 -7.37 -11.83
N ASN A 218 17.72 -6.21 -12.22
CA ASN A 218 17.11 -6.01 -13.54
C ASN A 218 18.17 -5.89 -14.64
N ALA A 219 19.36 -5.37 -14.33
CA ALA A 219 20.49 -5.35 -15.25
C ALA A 219 21.01 -6.78 -15.52
N ALA A 220 21.08 -7.63 -14.51
CA ALA A 220 21.47 -9.04 -14.66
C ALA A 220 20.44 -9.86 -15.47
N ALA A 221 19.14 -9.56 -15.35
CA ALA A 221 18.09 -10.22 -16.12
C ALA A 221 18.04 -9.78 -17.60
N LEU A 222 18.52 -8.57 -17.92
CA LEU A 222 18.59 -8.04 -19.29
C LEU A 222 19.87 -8.46 -20.02
N ALA A 223 20.96 -8.78 -19.30
CA ALA A 223 22.25 -9.17 -19.87
C ALA A 223 22.16 -10.29 -20.94
N PRO A 224 21.45 -11.41 -20.72
CA PRO A 224 21.39 -12.48 -21.73
C PRO A 224 20.57 -12.07 -22.97
N ARG A 225 19.61 -11.17 -22.87
CA ARG A 225 18.81 -10.69 -24.02
C ARG A 225 19.59 -9.71 -24.88
N VAL A 226 20.36 -8.82 -24.28
CA VAL A 226 21.20 -7.84 -25.00
C VAL A 226 22.33 -8.56 -25.74
N THR A 227 22.98 -9.54 -25.11
CA THR A 227 24.01 -10.36 -25.77
C THR A 227 23.45 -11.18 -26.94
N ALA A 228 22.25 -11.75 -26.83
CA ALA A 228 21.61 -12.47 -27.92
C ALA A 228 21.34 -11.59 -29.15
N TRP A 229 20.90 -10.36 -28.97
CA TRP A 229 20.66 -9.39 -30.04
C TRP A 229 21.96 -8.91 -30.70
N LEU A 230 23.03 -8.70 -29.93
CA LEU A 230 24.33 -8.30 -30.45
C LEU A 230 24.95 -9.43 -31.30
N VAL A 231 24.85 -10.67 -30.84
CA VAL A 231 25.32 -11.84 -31.62
C VAL A 231 24.53 -12.04 -32.91
N ALA A 232 23.19 -11.91 -32.84
CA ALA A 232 22.33 -12.01 -34.02
C ALA A 232 22.61 -10.87 -35.02
N GLY A 233 22.78 -9.64 -34.56
CA GLY A 233 23.15 -8.49 -35.37
C GLY A 233 24.51 -8.65 -36.08
N ALA A 234 25.53 -9.14 -35.35
CA ALA A 234 26.86 -9.39 -35.89
C ALA A 234 26.87 -10.54 -36.95
N ALA A 235 26.07 -11.57 -36.73
CA ALA A 235 25.93 -12.68 -37.70
C ALA A 235 25.25 -12.20 -38.99
N LEU A 236 24.21 -11.40 -38.92
CA LEU A 236 23.54 -10.84 -40.11
C LEU A 236 24.46 -9.89 -40.87
N TRP A 237 25.24 -9.08 -40.19
CA TRP A 237 26.21 -8.15 -40.80
C TRP A 237 27.30 -8.91 -41.50
N TRP A 238 27.81 -10.01 -40.91
CA TRP A 238 28.83 -10.88 -41.52
C TRP A 238 28.29 -11.59 -42.79
N LEU A 239 27.04 -12.10 -42.77
CA LEU A 239 26.38 -12.69 -43.92
C LEU A 239 26.21 -11.70 -45.06
N ALA A 240 25.85 -10.44 -44.77
CA ALA A 240 25.76 -9.38 -45.75
C ALA A 240 27.11 -9.08 -46.42
N LEU A 241 28.22 -9.02 -45.63
CA LEU A 241 29.56 -8.82 -46.15
C LEU A 241 30.03 -9.97 -47.05
N VAL A 242 29.75 -11.21 -46.65
CA VAL A 242 30.08 -12.40 -47.48
C VAL A 242 29.28 -12.40 -48.79
N GLY A 243 28.00 -12.00 -48.71
CA GLY A 243 27.11 -11.89 -49.91
C GLY A 243 27.64 -10.85 -50.89
N VAL A 244 28.01 -9.66 -50.43
CA VAL A 244 28.58 -8.60 -51.27
C VAL A 244 29.90 -9.03 -51.91
N ARG A 245 30.81 -9.71 -51.17
CA ARG A 245 32.08 -10.22 -51.69
C ARG A 245 31.86 -11.30 -52.77
N ARG A 246 30.90 -12.22 -52.60
CA ARG A 246 30.55 -13.20 -53.60
C ARG A 246 29.96 -12.58 -54.85
N PHE A 247 29.12 -11.56 -54.71
CA PHE A 247 28.51 -10.87 -55.84
C PHE A 247 29.56 -10.09 -56.66
N ARG A 248 30.52 -9.43 -56.01
CA ARG A 248 31.64 -8.73 -56.69
C ARG A 248 32.51 -9.70 -57.46
N ARG A 249 32.87 -10.87 -56.88
CA ARG A 249 33.66 -11.90 -57.59
C ARG A 249 32.94 -12.44 -58.83
N ARG A 250 31.63 -12.61 -58.79
CA ARG A 250 30.87 -13.06 -59.96
C ARG A 250 30.83 -12.05 -61.09
N ARG A 251 30.80 -10.76 -60.77
CA ARG A 251 30.87 -9.66 -61.78
C ARG A 251 32.24 -9.56 -62.43
N SER A 252 33.30 -9.70 -61.68
CA SER A 252 34.69 -9.70 -62.21
C SER A 252 34.96 -10.88 -63.15
N ALA A 253 34.44 -12.07 -62.83
CA ALA A 253 34.58 -13.24 -63.69
C ALA A 253 33.83 -13.15 -65.03
N ARG A 254 32.68 -12.46 -65.06
CA ARG A 254 31.92 -12.23 -66.30
C ARG A 254 32.61 -11.18 -67.21
N ALA A 255 33.17 -10.11 -66.60
CA ALA A 255 33.88 -9.09 -67.37
C ALA A 255 35.17 -9.61 -68.01
N PHE A 256 35.79 -10.68 -67.46
CA PHE A 256 36.97 -11.33 -68.03
C PHE A 256 36.62 -12.27 -69.22
N GLN A 257 35.42 -12.86 -69.22
CA GLN A 257 34.95 -13.71 -70.34
C GLN A 257 34.57 -12.91 -71.59
N ASP A 258 34.01 -11.71 -71.34
CA ASP A 258 33.62 -10.83 -72.46
C ASP A 258 34.82 -10.16 -73.16
N SER A 259 35.99 -10.06 -72.51
CA SER A 259 37.22 -9.48 -73.08
C SER A 259 38.12 -10.46 -73.78
N SER A 260 37.85 -11.80 -73.72
CA SER A 260 38.64 -12.87 -74.38
C SER A 260 38.00 -13.41 -75.65
N GLY A 261 36.96 -12.78 -76.16
CA GLY A 261 36.21 -13.17 -77.35
C GLY A 261 36.40 -12.27 -78.58
N LEU A 262 37.57 -11.64 -78.73
CA LEU A 262 37.97 -10.90 -79.95
C LEU A 262 39.18 -11.56 -80.54
#